data_beee15a9a185f3d045cce7f0ec11495d
#
_entry.id   beee15a9a185f3d045cce7f0ec11495d
#
_cell.length_a   1.000
_cell.length_b   1.000
_cell.length_c   1.000
_cell.angle_alpha   90.00
_cell.angle_beta   90.00
_cell.angle_gamma   90.00
#
_symmetry.space_group_name_H-M   'P 1'
#
loop_
_entity.id
_entity.type
_entity.pdbx_description
1 polymer ?
#
loop_
_entity_poly.entity_id
_entity_poly.type
_entity_poly.pdbx_seq_one_letter_code
_entity_poly.pdbx_strand_id
1 'polypeptide(L)'
;MRALQVRRNVAKLGIARIASAVSPTMAAKMGPLDLRTIDDPSCPGGANATGWHQVKTRLAGICGSDISLVEGHASTYFEDWVSFPFVPGHEVVGELESGQRVILEPVLGHAARGLPLPFEGASPADGDDYAHLAMDSNGGALAAGIQTGFCCSTGGGWAPWFWAHESQLHHIDSSMPDERAVLVEPLAGGIHAALLSRPSLAGIEHPVVAVLGAGTMGLAAIAGLKRYVPEARIVVGARYPHQQAFAKALGAD
;
A
#
# COMPACT_ATOMS: atom_id res chain seq x y z
N MET A 1 -18.79 10.65 7.37
CA MET A 1 -18.32 9.45 8.09
C MET A 1 -17.20 9.77 9.07
N ARG A 2 -16.89 8.87 10.06
CA ARG A 2 -15.71 9.01 10.94
C ARG A 2 -14.53 8.31 10.29
N ALA A 3 -13.39 9.00 10.18
CA ALA A 3 -12.17 8.45 9.58
C ALA A 3 -10.92 9.02 10.25
N LEU A 4 -9.82 8.28 10.15
CA LEU A 4 -8.49 8.80 10.44
C LEU A 4 -8.03 9.60 9.21
N GLN A 5 -7.74 10.88 9.38
CA GLN A 5 -7.40 11.77 8.27
C GLN A 5 -6.07 12.48 8.51
N VAL A 6 -5.26 12.53 7.47
CA VAL A 6 -4.02 13.30 7.44
C VAL A 6 -4.26 14.62 6.71
N ARG A 7 -3.78 15.70 7.32
CA ARG A 7 -3.79 17.04 6.72
C ARG A 7 -2.36 17.54 6.53
N ARG A 8 -2.14 18.27 5.45
CA ARG A 8 -0.84 18.92 5.23
C ARG A 8 -0.59 19.95 6.33
N ASN A 9 0.32 19.63 7.23
CA ASN A 9 0.74 20.51 8.31
C ASN A 9 2.22 20.26 8.63
N VAL A 10 3.09 21.06 8.05
CA VAL A 10 4.55 20.94 8.20
C VAL A 10 4.99 21.07 9.67
N ALA A 11 4.32 21.93 10.44
CA ALA A 11 4.65 22.10 11.86
C ALA A 11 4.33 20.82 12.65
N LYS A 12 3.14 20.20 12.43
CA LYS A 12 2.79 18.93 13.06
C LYS A 12 3.73 17.78 12.64
N LEU A 13 4.17 17.73 11.39
CA LEU A 13 5.16 16.75 10.92
C LEU A 13 6.49 16.94 11.64
N GLY A 14 7.00 18.18 11.76
CA GLY A 14 8.22 18.47 12.50
C GLY A 14 8.12 18.11 13.99
N ILE A 15 6.99 18.42 14.63
CA ILE A 15 6.73 18.07 16.03
C ILE A 15 6.67 16.54 16.19
N ALA A 16 5.98 15.82 15.31
CA ALA A 16 5.91 14.37 15.34
C ALA A 16 7.30 13.74 15.23
N ARG A 17 8.14 14.26 14.33
CA ARG A 17 9.51 13.78 14.15
C ARG A 17 10.37 13.94 15.41
N ILE A 18 10.24 15.05 16.13
CA ILE A 18 10.94 15.26 17.40
C ILE A 18 10.35 14.33 18.47
N ALA A 19 9.03 14.24 18.56
CA ALA A 19 8.35 13.41 19.53
C ALA A 19 8.63 11.91 19.34
N SER A 20 8.83 11.44 18.10
CA SER A 20 9.13 10.04 17.79
C SER A 20 10.44 9.56 18.40
N ALA A 21 11.42 10.45 18.55
CA ALA A 21 12.68 10.15 19.23
C ALA A 21 12.50 9.85 20.74
N VAL A 22 11.39 10.31 21.33
CA VAL A 22 11.03 10.06 22.73
C VAL A 22 10.05 8.90 22.86
N SER A 23 8.99 8.92 22.07
CA SER A 23 7.94 7.88 22.10
C SER A 23 7.09 7.90 20.84
N PRO A 24 6.87 6.71 20.20
CA PRO A 24 5.93 6.57 19.07
C PRO A 24 4.50 7.05 19.44
N THR A 25 4.07 6.79 20.66
CA THR A 25 2.75 7.25 21.17
C THR A 25 2.64 8.78 21.20
N MET A 26 3.71 9.49 21.58
CA MET A 26 3.73 10.94 21.53
C MET A 26 3.70 11.46 20.09
N ALA A 27 4.47 10.85 19.20
CA ALA A 27 4.44 11.18 17.78
C ALA A 27 3.04 11.04 17.19
N ALA A 28 2.37 9.94 17.45
CA ALA A 28 1.00 9.70 16.98
C ALA A 28 -0.01 10.74 17.51
N LYS A 29 0.12 11.15 18.77
CA LYS A 29 -0.78 12.17 19.38
C LYS A 29 -0.54 13.59 18.87
N MET A 30 0.69 13.91 18.52
CA MET A 30 1.11 15.27 18.14
C MET A 30 1.23 15.42 16.62
N GLY A 31 1.15 14.33 15.88
CA GLY A 31 1.34 14.24 14.45
C GLY A 31 0.17 14.78 13.62
N PRO A 32 0.26 14.60 12.30
CA PRO A 32 -0.73 15.12 11.35
C PRO A 32 -1.99 14.26 11.24
N LEU A 33 -2.00 13.07 11.86
CA LEU A 33 -3.12 12.13 11.81
C LEU A 33 -4.12 12.43 12.91
N ASP A 34 -5.36 12.70 12.53
CA ASP A 34 -6.45 12.99 13.48
C ASP A 34 -7.68 12.12 13.18
N LEU A 35 -8.36 11.60 14.21
CA LEU A 35 -9.69 11.02 14.06
C LEU A 35 -10.74 12.13 13.90
N ARG A 36 -11.43 12.16 12.77
CA ARG A 36 -12.37 13.23 12.42
C ARG A 36 -13.69 12.69 11.89
N THR A 37 -14.72 13.52 12.01
CA THR A 37 -15.91 13.41 11.14
C THR A 37 -15.61 14.20 9.88
N ILE A 38 -15.67 13.54 8.73
CA ILE A 38 -15.43 14.11 7.41
C ILE A 38 -16.68 13.90 6.54
N ASP A 39 -16.81 14.72 5.52
CA ASP A 39 -17.81 14.49 4.48
C ASP A 39 -17.51 13.18 3.75
N ASP A 40 -18.54 12.54 3.24
CA ASP A 40 -18.38 11.34 2.45
C ASP A 40 -17.71 11.71 1.11
N PRO A 41 -16.66 10.98 0.68
CA PRO A 41 -15.98 11.31 -0.56
C PRO A 41 -16.90 11.14 -1.77
N SER A 42 -16.86 12.11 -2.68
CA SER A 42 -17.55 12.00 -3.97
C SER A 42 -16.88 10.94 -4.84
N CYS A 43 -17.67 10.33 -5.76
CA CYS A 43 -17.10 9.38 -6.70
C CYS A 43 -16.05 10.05 -7.61
N PRO A 44 -14.81 9.53 -7.68
CA PRO A 44 -13.74 10.15 -8.47
C PRO A 44 -13.97 10.17 -9.98
N GLY A 45 -14.89 9.35 -10.49
CA GLY A 45 -15.30 9.37 -11.90
C GLY A 45 -16.33 10.47 -12.22
N GLY A 46 -16.82 11.23 -11.22
CA GLY A 46 -17.85 12.23 -11.38
C GLY A 46 -19.18 11.66 -11.88
N ALA A 47 -19.93 12.45 -12.63
CA ALA A 47 -21.26 12.05 -13.15
C ALA A 47 -21.22 10.89 -14.16
N ASN A 48 -20.08 10.65 -14.78
CA ASN A 48 -19.86 9.58 -15.76
C ASN A 48 -18.98 8.44 -15.19
N ALA A 49 -19.00 8.26 -13.88
CA ALA A 49 -18.21 7.26 -13.18
C ALA A 49 -18.49 5.84 -13.68
N THR A 50 -17.65 5.34 -14.55
CA THR A 50 -17.63 3.93 -14.94
C THR A 50 -16.49 3.24 -14.21
N GLY A 51 -16.73 2.01 -13.71
CA GLY A 51 -15.72 1.20 -13.06
C GLY A 51 -15.37 1.61 -11.62
N TRP A 52 -15.98 2.64 -11.03
CA TRP A 52 -15.77 3.03 -9.64
C TRP A 52 -16.79 2.37 -8.72
N HIS A 53 -16.30 1.78 -7.64
CA HIS A 53 -17.10 1.08 -6.65
C HIS A 53 -16.86 1.63 -5.24
N GLN A 54 -17.91 1.71 -4.46
CA GLN A 54 -17.79 1.85 -3.01
C GLN A 54 -17.32 0.52 -2.42
N VAL A 55 -16.25 0.57 -1.66
CA VAL A 55 -15.66 -0.58 -0.98
C VAL A 55 -15.82 -0.38 0.52
N LYS A 56 -16.62 -1.21 1.17
CA LYS A 56 -16.74 -1.25 2.62
C LYS A 56 -15.50 -1.90 3.19
N THR A 57 -14.77 -1.21 4.04
CA THR A 57 -13.57 -1.75 4.70
C THR A 57 -13.95 -2.86 5.67
N ARG A 58 -13.38 -4.04 5.52
CA ARG A 58 -13.49 -5.16 6.46
C ARG A 58 -12.28 -5.24 7.37
N LEU A 59 -11.09 -5.13 6.79
CA LEU A 59 -9.81 -5.13 7.49
C LEU A 59 -8.80 -4.28 6.70
N ALA A 60 -8.03 -3.46 7.40
CA ALA A 60 -6.94 -2.69 6.82
C ALA A 60 -5.65 -2.93 7.59
N GLY A 61 -4.55 -3.15 6.87
CA GLY A 61 -3.21 -3.22 7.40
C GLY A 61 -2.66 -1.85 7.79
N ILE A 62 -1.51 -1.87 8.44
CA ILE A 62 -0.69 -0.70 8.76
C ILE A 62 0.68 -0.92 8.14
N CYS A 63 0.96 -0.22 7.07
CA CYS A 63 2.24 -0.27 6.38
C CYS A 63 3.32 0.52 7.13
N GLY A 64 4.58 0.20 6.87
CA GLY A 64 5.71 1.00 7.35
C GLY A 64 5.68 2.45 6.85
N SER A 65 5.12 2.71 5.67
CA SER A 65 4.90 4.07 5.14
C SER A 65 3.90 4.87 5.96
N ASP A 66 2.84 4.24 6.46
CA ASP A 66 1.86 4.87 7.35
C ASP A 66 2.50 5.26 8.69
N ILE A 67 3.34 4.37 9.24
CA ILE A 67 4.08 4.63 10.48
C ILE A 67 5.04 5.80 10.26
N SER A 68 5.81 5.80 9.16
CA SER A 68 6.71 6.90 8.82
C SER A 68 5.99 8.24 8.69
N LEU A 69 4.78 8.23 8.13
CA LEU A 69 3.93 9.42 8.02
C LEU A 69 3.51 9.93 9.40
N VAL A 70 3.01 9.03 10.26
CA VAL A 70 2.56 9.37 11.63
C VAL A 70 3.70 9.90 12.50
N GLU A 71 4.89 9.34 12.33
CA GLU A 71 6.10 9.74 13.07
C GLU A 71 6.83 10.95 12.46
N GLY A 72 6.33 11.52 11.36
CA GLY A 72 6.93 12.67 10.70
C GLY A 72 8.22 12.35 9.93
N HIS A 73 8.45 11.09 9.59
CA HIS A 73 9.60 10.61 8.82
C HIS A 73 9.28 10.40 7.33
N ALA A 74 8.03 10.65 6.90
CA ALA A 74 7.66 10.56 5.51
C ALA A 74 8.51 11.51 4.65
N SER A 75 8.98 10.99 3.51
CA SER A 75 9.79 11.77 2.57
C SER A 75 8.93 12.80 1.85
N THR A 76 9.39 14.05 1.80
CA THR A 76 8.79 15.10 0.97
C THR A 76 9.04 14.89 -0.53
N TYR A 77 9.94 13.97 -0.91
CA TYR A 77 10.22 13.61 -2.31
C TYR A 77 8.98 13.12 -3.05
N PHE A 78 8.05 12.46 -2.34
CA PHE A 78 6.81 11.94 -2.91
C PHE A 78 5.63 12.93 -2.85
N GLU A 79 5.86 14.20 -2.49
CA GLU A 79 4.77 15.16 -2.26
C GLU A 79 3.96 15.44 -3.55
N ASP A 80 4.57 15.36 -4.72
CA ASP A 80 3.90 15.53 -6.01
C ASP A 80 2.89 14.40 -6.32
N TRP A 81 3.07 13.24 -5.68
CA TRP A 81 2.19 12.07 -5.82
C TRP A 81 1.26 11.87 -4.63
N VAL A 82 0.96 12.93 -3.90
CA VAL A 82 0.06 12.91 -2.74
C VAL A 82 -0.84 14.14 -2.77
N SER A 83 -2.13 13.95 -2.56
CA SER A 83 -3.08 15.06 -2.39
C SER A 83 -3.71 15.04 -1.01
N PHE A 84 -3.80 16.23 -0.40
CA PHE A 84 -4.32 16.43 0.96
C PHE A 84 -5.70 17.12 0.93
N PRO A 85 -6.55 16.89 1.96
CA PRO A 85 -6.39 15.90 3.03
C PRO A 85 -6.72 14.50 2.55
N PHE A 86 -6.06 13.47 3.04
CA PHE A 86 -6.36 12.09 2.68
C PHE A 86 -6.61 11.20 3.89
N VAL A 87 -7.28 10.07 3.66
CA VAL A 87 -7.47 8.99 4.63
C VAL A 87 -6.48 7.90 4.30
N PRO A 88 -5.57 7.49 5.22
CA PRO A 88 -4.61 6.41 4.98
C PRO A 88 -5.24 5.02 4.86
N GLY A 89 -4.38 4.02 4.66
CA GLY A 89 -4.75 2.62 4.56
C GLY A 89 -4.88 2.17 3.12
N HIS A 90 -3.89 1.42 2.68
CA HIS A 90 -3.77 0.90 1.30
C HIS A 90 -3.61 -0.62 1.25
N GLU A 91 -3.34 -1.29 2.37
CA GLU A 91 -3.40 -2.74 2.52
C GLU A 91 -4.82 -3.13 2.98
N VAL A 92 -5.74 -3.45 2.07
CA VAL A 92 -7.16 -3.52 2.41
C VAL A 92 -7.85 -4.77 1.87
N VAL A 93 -8.62 -5.41 2.76
CA VAL A 93 -9.70 -6.31 2.39
C VAL A 93 -11.02 -5.57 2.55
N GLY A 94 -11.83 -5.56 1.52
CA GLY A 94 -13.12 -4.90 1.51
C GLY A 94 -14.24 -5.78 0.99
N GLU A 95 -15.43 -5.20 0.96
CA GLU A 95 -16.64 -5.83 0.46
C GLU A 95 -17.42 -4.84 -0.41
N LEU A 96 -17.78 -5.28 -1.60
CA LEU A 96 -18.64 -4.53 -2.52
C LEU A 96 -20.11 -4.59 -2.06
N GLU A 97 -20.93 -3.71 -2.59
CA GLU A 97 -22.39 -3.71 -2.33
C GLU A 97 -23.05 -5.07 -2.66
N SER A 98 -22.52 -5.76 -3.64
CA SER A 98 -22.95 -7.12 -4.01
C SER A 98 -22.67 -8.19 -2.94
N GLY A 99 -21.92 -7.88 -1.89
CA GLY A 99 -21.39 -8.84 -0.91
C GLY A 99 -20.11 -9.54 -1.37
N GLN A 100 -19.60 -9.26 -2.56
CA GLN A 100 -18.35 -9.82 -3.05
C GLN A 100 -17.17 -9.22 -2.28
N ARG A 101 -16.31 -10.11 -1.74
CA ARG A 101 -15.08 -9.70 -1.06
C ARG A 101 -13.96 -9.45 -2.06
N VAL A 102 -13.19 -8.40 -1.79
CA VAL A 102 -12.11 -7.94 -2.67
C VAL A 102 -10.87 -7.56 -1.88
N ILE A 103 -9.72 -7.66 -2.52
CA ILE A 103 -8.45 -7.08 -2.07
C ILE A 103 -8.16 -5.86 -2.94
N LEU A 104 -7.64 -4.83 -2.32
CA LEU A 104 -7.22 -3.62 -3.00
C LEU A 104 -5.79 -3.77 -3.55
N GLU A 105 -5.61 -3.55 -4.85
CA GLU A 105 -4.34 -3.13 -5.45
C GLU A 105 -4.31 -1.60 -5.41
N PRO A 106 -3.49 -0.98 -4.57
CA PRO A 106 -3.74 0.41 -4.20
C PRO A 106 -3.40 1.43 -5.29
N VAL A 107 -2.55 1.11 -6.27
CA VAL A 107 -2.06 2.07 -7.27
C VAL A 107 -3.20 2.64 -8.11
N LEU A 108 -3.27 3.97 -8.17
CA LEU A 108 -4.23 4.73 -9.00
C LEU A 108 -3.67 4.90 -10.42
N GLY A 109 -3.58 3.78 -11.14
CA GLY A 109 -2.95 3.71 -12.44
C GLY A 109 -3.80 4.26 -13.60
N HIS A 110 -3.38 3.98 -14.82
CA HIS A 110 -3.94 4.52 -16.06
C HIS A 110 -5.46 4.32 -16.16
N ALA A 111 -5.95 3.10 -15.93
CA ALA A 111 -7.39 2.81 -16.04
C ALA A 111 -8.22 3.61 -15.03
N ALA A 112 -7.82 3.68 -13.76
CA ALA A 112 -8.47 4.48 -12.75
C ALA A 112 -8.48 5.98 -13.10
N ARG A 113 -7.50 6.44 -13.86
CA ARG A 113 -7.37 7.82 -14.32
C ARG A 113 -8.07 8.11 -15.65
N GLY A 114 -8.68 7.10 -16.28
CA GLY A 114 -9.28 7.23 -17.59
C GLY A 114 -8.26 7.45 -18.70
N LEU A 115 -7.02 7.01 -18.50
CA LEU A 115 -5.94 7.09 -19.45
C LEU A 115 -5.75 5.75 -20.18
N PRO A 116 -5.30 5.75 -21.45
CA PRO A 116 -4.94 4.53 -22.14
C PRO A 116 -3.73 3.88 -21.48
N LEU A 117 -3.67 2.56 -21.50
CA LEU A 117 -2.47 1.86 -21.08
C LEU A 117 -1.29 2.24 -21.97
N PRO A 118 -0.06 2.40 -21.41
CA PRO A 118 1.13 2.77 -22.20
C PRO A 118 1.53 1.67 -23.18
N PHE A 119 1.22 0.42 -22.88
CA PHE A 119 1.40 -0.76 -23.74
C PHE A 119 0.48 -1.89 -23.28
N GLU A 120 0.29 -2.91 -24.13
CA GLU A 120 -0.52 -4.08 -23.79
C GLU A 120 0.11 -4.87 -22.62
N GLY A 121 -0.67 -5.14 -21.59
CA GLY A 121 -0.20 -5.85 -20.39
C GLY A 121 0.54 -4.97 -19.38
N ALA A 122 0.53 -3.64 -19.55
CA ALA A 122 1.09 -2.73 -18.57
C ALA A 122 0.40 -2.88 -17.20
N SER A 123 1.21 -2.84 -16.14
CA SER A 123 0.69 -2.74 -14.78
C SER A 123 0.21 -1.32 -14.47
N PRO A 124 -0.57 -1.11 -13.39
CA PRO A 124 -1.09 0.22 -13.05
C PRO A 124 -0.02 1.30 -12.89
N ALA A 125 1.18 0.94 -12.44
CA ALA A 125 2.29 1.88 -12.22
C ALA A 125 3.23 2.04 -13.42
N ASP A 126 3.07 1.24 -14.49
CA ASP A 126 3.93 1.34 -15.65
C ASP A 126 3.75 2.67 -16.40
N GLY A 127 4.83 3.19 -16.88
CA GLY A 127 4.99 4.46 -17.57
C GLY A 127 6.41 4.99 -17.41
N ASP A 128 6.84 5.86 -18.30
CA ASP A 128 8.26 6.26 -18.36
C ASP A 128 8.72 7.09 -17.14
N ASP A 129 7.80 7.85 -16.52
CA ASP A 129 8.16 8.84 -15.51
C ASP A 129 7.17 8.92 -14.33
N TYR A 130 6.15 8.06 -14.30
CA TYR A 130 5.06 8.11 -13.31
C TYR A 130 4.30 9.46 -13.27
N ALA A 131 4.44 10.30 -14.29
CA ALA A 131 3.83 11.63 -14.35
C ALA A 131 2.30 11.55 -14.23
N HIS A 132 1.68 10.49 -14.76
CA HIS A 132 0.24 10.26 -14.66
C HIS A 132 -0.26 10.15 -13.21
N LEU A 133 0.57 9.78 -12.25
CA LEU A 133 0.22 9.67 -10.83
C LEU A 133 0.23 11.04 -10.12
N ALA A 134 0.94 12.02 -10.66
CA ALA A 134 1.07 13.37 -10.12
C ALA A 134 0.03 14.35 -10.71
N MET A 135 -0.84 13.90 -11.60
CA MET A 135 -1.78 14.77 -12.34
C MET A 135 -3.21 14.53 -11.89
N ASP A 136 -4.00 15.61 -11.83
CA ASP A 136 -5.45 15.50 -11.77
C ASP A 136 -5.98 14.89 -13.07
N SER A 137 -6.99 14.03 -12.96
CA SER A 137 -7.56 13.30 -14.08
C SER A 137 -9.10 13.19 -13.97
N ASN A 138 -9.74 12.58 -14.97
CA ASN A 138 -11.20 12.47 -15.02
C ASN A 138 -11.91 13.84 -14.88
N GLY A 139 -11.41 14.87 -15.59
CA GLY A 139 -11.97 16.22 -15.51
C GLY A 139 -11.77 16.91 -14.16
N GLY A 140 -10.71 16.52 -13.41
CA GLY A 140 -10.42 17.05 -12.08
C GLY A 140 -11.12 16.30 -10.93
N ALA A 141 -11.89 15.25 -11.23
CA ALA A 141 -12.58 14.46 -10.20
C ALA A 141 -11.64 13.53 -9.42
N LEU A 142 -10.51 13.14 -10.03
CA LEU A 142 -9.45 12.37 -9.39
C LEU A 142 -8.19 13.23 -9.25
N ALA A 143 -7.86 13.59 -8.03
CA ALA A 143 -6.67 14.36 -7.70
C ALA A 143 -5.38 13.54 -7.89
N ALA A 144 -4.24 14.25 -7.93
CA ALA A 144 -2.94 13.62 -7.85
C ALA A 144 -2.84 12.67 -6.66
N GLY A 145 -2.22 11.52 -6.86
CA GLY A 145 -2.07 10.51 -5.82
C GLY A 145 -1.49 9.22 -6.37
N ILE A 146 -0.42 8.71 -5.76
CA ILE A 146 0.21 7.45 -6.20
C ILE A 146 -0.76 6.28 -6.01
N GLN A 147 -1.57 6.32 -4.94
CA GLN A 147 -2.42 5.20 -4.55
C GLN A 147 -3.60 5.64 -3.68
N THR A 148 -4.61 4.80 -3.58
CA THR A 148 -5.63 4.86 -2.53
C THR A 148 -4.93 4.90 -1.17
N GLY A 149 -5.39 5.76 -0.27
CA GLY A 149 -4.69 6.00 1.00
C GLY A 149 -3.66 7.13 0.97
N PHE A 150 -3.38 7.71 -0.22
CA PHE A 150 -2.55 8.90 -0.41
C PHE A 150 -3.17 9.90 -1.41
N CYS A 151 -4.43 9.71 -1.75
CA CYS A 151 -5.22 10.56 -2.64
C CYS A 151 -6.46 11.08 -1.90
N CYS A 152 -6.70 12.40 -1.97
CA CYS A 152 -7.85 13.00 -1.29
C CYS A 152 -9.20 12.62 -1.92
N SER A 153 -9.22 12.20 -3.19
CA SER A 153 -10.46 11.89 -3.92
C SER A 153 -11.02 10.50 -3.61
N THR A 154 -10.18 9.53 -3.19
CA THR A 154 -10.62 8.14 -3.04
C THR A 154 -10.99 7.76 -1.61
N GLY A 155 -10.45 8.46 -0.63
CA GLY A 155 -10.41 7.96 0.75
C GLY A 155 -9.34 6.88 0.92
N GLY A 156 -9.54 5.98 1.88
CA GLY A 156 -8.62 4.88 2.18
C GLY A 156 -9.17 3.94 3.24
N GLY A 157 -8.47 2.85 3.49
CA GLY A 157 -8.91 1.76 4.35
C GLY A 157 -9.08 2.12 5.84
N TRP A 158 -8.58 3.28 6.30
CA TRP A 158 -8.78 3.75 7.68
C TRP A 158 -10.06 4.59 7.83
N ALA A 159 -11.02 4.34 6.93
CA ALA A 159 -12.40 4.78 6.99
C ALA A 159 -13.34 3.57 6.88
N PRO A 160 -14.64 3.72 7.21
CA PRO A 160 -15.62 2.65 7.04
C PRO A 160 -15.79 2.17 5.61
N TRP A 161 -15.56 3.05 4.66
CA TRP A 161 -15.60 2.76 3.22
C TRP A 161 -14.79 3.81 2.44
N PHE A 162 -14.43 3.47 1.21
CA PHE A 162 -13.68 4.31 0.28
C PHE A 162 -14.07 3.99 -1.17
N TRP A 163 -13.60 4.79 -2.13
CA TRP A 163 -13.76 4.52 -3.55
C TRP A 163 -12.56 3.76 -4.11
N ALA A 164 -12.81 2.73 -4.92
CA ALA A 164 -11.80 2.06 -5.72
C ALA A 164 -12.31 1.79 -7.13
N HIS A 165 -11.43 1.88 -8.11
CA HIS A 165 -11.73 1.53 -9.49
C HIS A 165 -11.65 0.01 -9.69
N GLU A 166 -12.45 -0.55 -10.60
CA GLU A 166 -12.48 -1.99 -10.87
C GLU A 166 -11.09 -2.58 -11.18
N SER A 167 -10.20 -1.79 -11.83
CA SER A 167 -8.82 -2.20 -12.10
C SER A 167 -7.95 -2.37 -10.86
N GLN A 168 -8.42 -1.90 -9.69
CA GLN A 168 -7.75 -2.04 -8.40
C GLN A 168 -8.32 -3.19 -7.55
N LEU A 169 -9.36 -3.88 -8.03
CA LEU A 169 -10.15 -4.81 -7.22
C LEU A 169 -9.93 -6.26 -7.66
N HIS A 170 -9.35 -7.05 -6.78
CA HIS A 170 -9.16 -8.48 -6.99
C HIS A 170 -10.13 -9.27 -6.11
N HIS A 171 -10.97 -10.08 -6.75
CA HIS A 171 -11.92 -10.95 -6.04
C HIS A 171 -11.18 -12.04 -5.25
N ILE A 172 -11.65 -12.29 -4.04
CA ILE A 172 -11.09 -13.36 -3.20
C ILE A 172 -12.13 -14.45 -2.92
N ASP A 173 -11.64 -15.68 -2.79
CA ASP A 173 -12.46 -16.81 -2.41
C ASP A 173 -13.04 -16.60 -1.01
N SER A 174 -14.30 -17.02 -0.82
CA SER A 174 -15.00 -16.89 0.46
C SER A 174 -14.34 -17.69 1.60
N SER A 175 -13.56 -18.71 1.28
CA SER A 175 -12.84 -19.53 2.26
C SER A 175 -11.57 -18.88 2.81
N MET A 176 -11.05 -17.81 2.14
CA MET A 176 -9.87 -17.09 2.61
C MET A 176 -10.24 -16.16 3.77
N PRO A 177 -9.67 -16.32 4.99
CA PRO A 177 -9.89 -15.38 6.09
C PRO A 177 -9.36 -13.98 5.76
N ASP A 178 -10.02 -12.93 6.30
CA ASP A 178 -9.62 -11.53 6.07
C ASP A 178 -8.19 -11.27 6.55
N GLU A 179 -7.76 -11.91 7.65
CA GLU A 179 -6.41 -11.78 8.21
C GLU A 179 -5.30 -12.33 7.29
N ARG A 180 -5.64 -13.26 6.40
CA ARG A 180 -4.72 -13.73 5.35
C ARG A 180 -4.82 -12.87 4.11
N ALA A 181 -6.04 -12.50 3.74
CA ALA A 181 -6.28 -11.73 2.55
C ALA A 181 -5.64 -10.33 2.62
N VAL A 182 -5.61 -9.68 3.78
CA VAL A 182 -4.97 -8.37 3.97
C VAL A 182 -3.46 -8.37 3.73
N LEU A 183 -2.82 -9.54 3.81
CA LEU A 183 -1.38 -9.69 3.54
C LEU A 183 -1.04 -9.81 2.05
N VAL A 184 -2.03 -9.88 1.17
CA VAL A 184 -1.77 -10.10 -0.28
C VAL A 184 -1.02 -8.91 -0.88
N GLU A 185 -1.38 -7.68 -0.52
CA GLU A 185 -0.70 -6.48 -1.03
C GLU A 185 0.79 -6.47 -0.64
N PRO A 186 1.20 -6.55 0.64
CA PRO A 186 2.61 -6.57 0.99
C PRO A 186 3.33 -7.84 0.48
N LEU A 187 2.62 -8.98 0.39
CA LEU A 187 3.19 -10.21 -0.17
C LEU A 187 3.49 -10.07 -1.67
N ALA A 188 2.65 -9.37 -2.43
CA ALA A 188 2.89 -9.08 -3.83
C ALA A 188 4.20 -8.31 -4.03
N GLY A 189 4.50 -7.31 -3.19
CA GLY A 189 5.79 -6.62 -3.19
C GLY A 189 6.99 -7.55 -2.92
N GLY A 190 6.85 -8.47 -1.97
CA GLY A 190 7.88 -9.47 -1.69
C GLY A 190 8.09 -10.46 -2.83
N ILE A 191 7.02 -10.91 -3.46
CA ILE A 191 7.06 -11.78 -4.66
C ILE A 191 7.73 -11.04 -5.82
N HIS A 192 7.36 -9.78 -6.04
CA HIS A 192 7.98 -8.94 -7.08
C HIS A 192 9.49 -8.82 -6.88
N ALA A 193 9.96 -8.55 -5.68
CA ALA A 193 11.39 -8.51 -5.35
C ALA A 193 12.09 -9.85 -5.66
N ALA A 194 11.46 -10.97 -5.33
CA ALA A 194 11.98 -12.31 -5.64
C ALA A 194 12.07 -12.54 -7.16
N LEU A 195 11.04 -12.17 -7.91
CA LEU A 195 11.02 -12.31 -9.37
C LEU A 195 12.07 -11.42 -10.05
N LEU A 196 12.26 -10.18 -9.59
CA LEU A 196 13.30 -9.28 -10.09
C LEU A 196 14.73 -9.79 -9.80
N SER A 197 14.92 -10.58 -8.73
CA SER A 197 16.22 -11.15 -8.41
C SER A 197 16.61 -12.34 -9.28
N ARG A 198 15.63 -13.06 -9.87
CA ARG A 198 15.88 -14.29 -10.65
C ARG A 198 16.92 -14.16 -11.77
N PRO A 199 16.87 -13.14 -12.64
CA PRO A 199 17.86 -13.02 -13.71
C PRO A 199 19.30 -12.94 -13.19
N SER A 200 19.51 -12.26 -12.06
CA SER A 200 20.84 -12.11 -11.44
C SER A 200 21.34 -13.39 -10.76
N LEU A 201 20.46 -14.32 -10.48
CA LEU A 201 20.78 -15.61 -9.83
C LEU A 201 20.88 -16.76 -10.85
N ALA A 202 20.47 -16.54 -12.09
CA ALA A 202 20.46 -17.56 -13.13
C ALA A 202 21.87 -18.05 -13.44
N GLY A 203 22.05 -19.39 -13.44
CA GLY A 203 23.35 -20.03 -13.71
C GLY A 203 24.33 -20.04 -12.54
N ILE A 204 23.96 -19.52 -11.38
CA ILE A 204 24.75 -19.62 -10.16
C ILE A 204 24.40 -20.96 -9.49
N GLU A 205 25.39 -21.81 -9.33
CA GLU A 205 25.24 -23.03 -8.57
C GLU A 205 25.20 -22.67 -7.07
N HIS A 206 24.12 -23.05 -6.36
CA HIS A 206 23.88 -22.71 -4.95
C HIS A 206 23.89 -21.21 -4.63
N PRO A 207 22.99 -20.40 -5.24
CA PRO A 207 22.97 -18.97 -5.00
C PRO A 207 22.66 -18.66 -3.53
N VAL A 208 23.30 -17.62 -2.99
CA VAL A 208 23.04 -17.11 -1.64
C VAL A 208 22.41 -15.74 -1.74
N VAL A 209 21.24 -15.57 -1.11
CA VAL A 209 20.50 -14.31 -1.07
C VAL A 209 20.50 -13.78 0.35
N ALA A 210 20.94 -12.54 0.55
CA ALA A 210 20.85 -11.84 1.81
C ALA A 210 19.61 -10.95 1.86
N VAL A 211 18.72 -11.17 2.85
CA VAL A 211 17.56 -10.31 3.12
C VAL A 211 17.88 -9.44 4.34
N LEU A 212 17.96 -8.13 4.14
CA LEU A 212 18.29 -7.18 5.19
C LEU A 212 17.03 -6.65 5.87
N GLY A 213 16.69 -7.24 7.00
CA GLY A 213 15.50 -6.94 7.79
C GLY A 213 14.41 -8.01 7.63
N ALA A 214 13.87 -8.47 8.75
CA ALA A 214 12.79 -9.45 8.84
C ALA A 214 11.48 -8.80 9.34
N GLY A 215 11.16 -7.61 8.81
CA GLY A 215 9.82 -7.02 8.90
C GLY A 215 8.89 -7.61 7.83
N THR A 216 7.70 -7.07 7.68
CA THR A 216 6.67 -7.56 6.74
C THR A 216 7.23 -7.77 5.33
N MET A 217 7.91 -6.78 4.75
CA MET A 217 8.48 -6.89 3.41
C MET A 217 9.61 -7.93 3.31
N GLY A 218 10.48 -8.01 4.32
CA GLY A 218 11.54 -9.03 4.34
C GLY A 218 10.98 -10.45 4.45
N LEU A 219 9.98 -10.66 5.29
CA LEU A 219 9.29 -11.95 5.40
C LEU A 219 8.54 -12.32 4.12
N ALA A 220 7.89 -11.35 3.47
CA ALA A 220 7.24 -11.52 2.17
C ALA A 220 8.27 -11.89 1.07
N ALA A 221 9.45 -11.23 1.07
CA ALA A 221 10.53 -11.54 0.14
C ALA A 221 11.07 -12.97 0.35
N ILE A 222 11.21 -13.43 1.61
CA ILE A 222 11.63 -14.82 1.92
C ILE A 222 10.61 -15.81 1.32
N ALA A 223 9.32 -15.58 1.55
CA ALA A 223 8.26 -16.42 1.00
C ALA A 223 8.30 -16.45 -0.54
N GLY A 224 8.48 -15.30 -1.17
CA GLY A 224 8.65 -15.16 -2.62
C GLY A 224 9.90 -15.92 -3.13
N LEU A 225 11.06 -15.74 -2.49
CA LEU A 225 12.30 -16.43 -2.84
C LEU A 225 12.15 -17.95 -2.72
N LYS A 226 11.58 -18.45 -1.63
CA LYS A 226 11.36 -19.91 -1.46
C LYS A 226 10.41 -20.46 -2.53
N ARG A 227 9.48 -19.68 -3.03
CA ARG A 227 8.55 -20.11 -4.08
C ARG A 227 9.16 -20.08 -5.48
N TYR A 228 9.97 -19.06 -5.79
CA TYR A 228 10.41 -18.76 -7.16
C TYR A 228 11.91 -18.96 -7.41
N VAL A 229 12.70 -19.11 -6.34
CA VAL A 229 14.15 -19.41 -6.36
C VAL A 229 14.46 -20.45 -5.27
N PRO A 230 13.82 -21.63 -5.31
CA PRO A 230 13.87 -22.61 -4.22
C PRO A 230 15.27 -23.14 -3.93
N GLU A 231 16.18 -23.09 -4.89
CA GLU A 231 17.57 -23.48 -4.79
C GLU A 231 18.43 -22.48 -3.97
N ALA A 232 17.93 -21.27 -3.75
CA ALA A 232 18.68 -20.26 -3.03
C ALA A 232 18.74 -20.55 -1.53
N ARG A 233 19.96 -20.44 -0.97
CA ARG A 233 20.17 -20.28 0.47
C ARG A 233 19.80 -18.86 0.86
N ILE A 234 18.93 -18.69 1.86
CA ILE A 234 18.44 -17.37 2.29
C ILE A 234 19.00 -17.03 3.67
N VAL A 235 19.87 -16.03 3.72
CA VAL A 235 20.43 -15.50 4.96
C VAL A 235 19.71 -14.21 5.34
N VAL A 236 19.23 -14.09 6.57
CA VAL A 236 18.35 -13.00 6.99
C VAL A 236 18.93 -12.22 8.16
N GLY A 237 19.00 -10.90 8.02
CA GLY A 237 19.26 -10.00 9.14
C GLY A 237 17.98 -9.74 9.93
N ALA A 238 17.82 -10.33 11.12
CA ALA A 238 16.65 -10.15 11.98
C ALA A 238 17.05 -9.60 13.35
N ARG A 239 16.45 -8.48 13.74
CA ARG A 239 16.77 -7.78 14.99
C ARG A 239 16.16 -8.46 16.22
N TYR A 240 14.94 -9.01 16.08
CA TYR A 240 14.16 -9.51 17.21
C TYR A 240 13.95 -11.03 17.12
N PRO A 241 13.89 -11.76 18.27
CA PRO A 241 13.72 -13.21 18.28
C PRO A 241 12.47 -13.71 17.54
N HIS A 242 11.33 -12.99 17.64
CA HIS A 242 10.12 -13.36 16.90
C HIS A 242 10.29 -13.23 15.39
N GLN A 243 11.05 -12.23 14.91
CA GLN A 243 11.36 -12.07 13.49
C GLN A 243 12.25 -13.22 12.98
N GLN A 244 13.21 -13.66 13.79
CA GLN A 244 14.05 -14.82 13.47
C GLN A 244 13.21 -16.10 13.39
N ALA A 245 12.25 -16.27 14.31
CA ALA A 245 11.35 -17.42 14.30
C ALA A 245 10.46 -17.44 13.04
N PHE A 246 9.89 -16.29 12.65
CA PHE A 246 9.08 -16.18 11.43
C PHE A 246 9.93 -16.41 10.16
N ALA A 247 11.13 -15.83 10.08
CA ALA A 247 12.01 -16.01 8.94
C ALA A 247 12.37 -17.50 8.75
N LYS A 248 12.72 -18.21 9.84
CA LYS A 248 12.97 -19.66 9.80
C LYS A 248 11.73 -20.46 9.40
N ALA A 249 10.55 -20.12 9.93
CA ALA A 249 9.31 -20.79 9.56
C ALA A 249 8.95 -20.61 8.07
N LEU A 250 9.39 -19.51 7.44
CA LEU A 250 9.26 -19.27 6.02
C LEU A 250 10.38 -19.89 5.18
N GLY A 251 11.36 -20.52 5.82
CA GLY A 251 12.42 -21.27 5.15
C GLY A 251 13.73 -20.51 4.98
N ALA A 252 13.99 -19.47 5.75
CA ALA A 252 15.33 -18.89 5.85
C ALA A 252 16.28 -19.84 6.61
N ASP A 253 17.57 -19.82 6.24
CA ASP A 253 18.64 -20.65 6.81
C ASP A 253 19.19 -20.07 8.11
#